data_7cc74c431eb3da4765ba54f1231ca062
#
_entry.id   7cc74c431eb3da4765ba54f1231ca062
#
_cell.length_a   1.000
_cell.length_b   1.000
_cell.length_c   1.000
_cell.angle_alpha   90.00
_cell.angle_beta   90.00
_cell.angle_gamma   90.00
#
_symmetry.space_group_name_H-M   'P 1'
#
loop_
_entity.id
_entity.type
_entity.pdbx_description
1 polymer ?
#
loop_
_entity_poly.entity_id
_entity_poly.type
_entity_poly.pdbx_seq_one_letter_code
_entity_poly.pdbx_strand_id
1 'polypeptide(L)'
;LHLSIRRQRQMCIETGFLSSAKADLKANSTKYNTGNLVIDSFLTNYDILAQNHNISFESILNVTSNDIPLNNYELSIVLGNLLDNSLHACQTQTAPIRYIHVHMVTSSQKHFIINITNTKTPVLSHTVSPVNYPNLSHGYGLENVRRIVDDKHGTIHWEDEGDTFIVKLMVPIIKKKNGHYM
;
A
#
# COMPACT_ATOMS: atom_id res chain seq x y z
N LEU A 1 21.86 5.10 21.33
CA LEU A 1 20.53 4.81 21.92
C LEU A 1 19.40 4.98 20.92
N HIS A 2 19.40 6.03 20.07
CA HIS A 2 18.33 6.29 19.09
C HIS A 2 18.22 5.26 17.95
N LEU A 3 19.30 4.63 17.54
CA LEU A 3 19.30 3.60 16.48
C LEU A 3 18.71 2.25 16.94
N SER A 4 18.84 1.93 18.21
CA SER A 4 18.28 0.72 18.83
C SER A 4 16.75 0.76 18.91
N ILE A 5 16.20 1.91 19.27
CA ILE A 5 14.74 2.12 19.41
C ILE A 5 14.06 2.07 18.03
N ARG A 6 14.71 2.55 16.96
CA ARG A 6 14.18 2.46 15.59
C ARG A 6 14.16 1.02 15.06
N ARG A 7 15.22 0.23 15.30
CA ARG A 7 15.24 -1.21 14.95
C ARG A 7 14.20 -2.00 15.74
N GLN A 8 14.01 -1.69 17.00
CA GLN A 8 13.00 -2.35 17.84
C GLN A 8 11.57 -2.04 17.41
N ARG A 9 11.26 -0.79 16.98
CA ARG A 9 9.96 -0.46 16.39
C ARG A 9 9.71 -1.16 15.06
N GLN A 10 10.72 -1.25 14.21
CA GLN A 10 10.61 -1.95 12.92
C GLN A 10 10.40 -3.46 13.13
N MET A 11 11.12 -4.09 14.06
CA MET A 11 10.91 -5.49 14.45
C MET A 11 9.55 -5.72 15.14
N CYS A 12 9.04 -4.79 15.94
CA CYS A 12 7.72 -4.91 16.57
C CYS A 12 6.57 -4.82 15.56
N ILE A 13 6.71 -4.02 14.49
CA ILE A 13 5.73 -3.98 13.40
C ILE A 13 5.77 -5.30 12.61
N GLU A 14 6.96 -5.81 12.30
CA GLU A 14 7.12 -7.06 11.56
C GLU A 14 6.66 -8.31 12.36
N THR A 15 6.98 -8.40 13.64
CA THR A 15 6.59 -9.53 14.49
C THR A 15 5.17 -9.42 15.02
N GLY A 16 4.70 -8.22 15.35
CA GLY A 16 3.34 -7.99 15.81
C GLY A 16 2.31 -8.25 14.71
N PHE A 17 2.59 -7.82 13.49
CA PHE A 17 1.70 -8.02 12.34
C PHE A 17 1.63 -9.50 11.92
N LEU A 18 2.77 -10.21 11.89
CA LEU A 18 2.81 -11.64 11.56
C LEU A 18 2.17 -12.54 12.64
N SER A 19 2.21 -12.15 13.92
CA SER A 19 1.58 -12.89 15.00
C SER A 19 0.08 -12.65 15.09
N SER A 20 -0.36 -11.39 14.86
CA SER A 20 -1.77 -11.00 14.78
C SER A 20 -2.45 -11.66 13.57
N ALA A 21 -1.82 -11.59 12.39
CA ALA A 21 -2.34 -12.25 11.19
C ALA A 21 -2.47 -13.77 11.33
N LYS A 22 -1.63 -14.43 12.13
CA LYS A 22 -1.74 -15.88 12.40
C LYS A 22 -2.86 -16.24 13.39
N ALA A 23 -3.19 -15.38 14.33
CA ALA A 23 -4.22 -15.64 15.34
C ALA A 23 -5.64 -15.44 14.77
N ASP A 24 -5.83 -14.45 13.89
CA ASP A 24 -7.14 -14.09 13.33
C ASP A 24 -7.51 -14.91 12.07
N LEU A 25 -6.57 -15.59 11.43
CA LEU A 25 -6.80 -16.42 10.24
C LEU A 25 -7.66 -17.67 10.50
N LYS A 26 -7.98 -18.00 11.75
CA LYS A 26 -8.82 -19.14 12.09
C LYS A 26 -10.32 -18.82 12.28
N ALA A 27 -10.72 -17.57 12.32
CA ALA A 27 -12.07 -17.21 12.75
C ALA A 27 -12.92 -16.37 11.77
N ASN A 28 -12.36 -15.76 10.73
CA ASN A 28 -13.15 -14.93 9.83
C ASN A 28 -12.90 -15.25 8.36
N SER A 29 -13.98 -15.47 7.62
CA SER A 29 -13.97 -15.41 6.16
C SER A 29 -13.43 -14.03 5.75
N THR A 30 -12.27 -13.99 5.10
CA THR A 30 -11.74 -12.73 4.58
C THR A 30 -12.78 -12.10 3.65
N LYS A 31 -13.10 -10.83 3.87
CA LYS A 31 -14.03 -10.06 3.02
C LYS A 31 -13.57 -10.05 1.56
N TYR A 32 -12.27 -10.13 1.35
CA TYR A 32 -11.60 -10.08 0.05
C TYR A 32 -11.09 -11.47 -0.34
N ASN A 33 -11.22 -11.81 -1.62
CA ASN A 33 -10.80 -13.12 -2.16
C ASN A 33 -10.11 -12.93 -3.52
N THR A 34 -8.92 -12.36 -3.50
CA THR A 34 -8.08 -12.18 -4.70
C THR A 34 -7.29 -13.43 -5.05
N GLY A 35 -7.29 -14.42 -4.16
CA GLY A 35 -6.42 -15.60 -4.24
C GLY A 35 -4.98 -15.35 -3.76
N ASN A 36 -4.68 -14.14 -3.30
CA ASN A 36 -3.41 -13.80 -2.65
C ASN A 36 -3.65 -13.41 -1.19
N LEU A 37 -3.20 -14.27 -0.27
CA LEU A 37 -3.44 -14.12 1.17
C LEU A 37 -2.92 -12.78 1.73
N VAL A 38 -1.81 -12.25 1.21
CA VAL A 38 -1.25 -10.98 1.67
C VAL A 38 -2.19 -9.83 1.31
N ILE A 39 -2.64 -9.75 0.05
CA ILE A 39 -3.58 -8.72 -0.39
C ILE A 39 -4.86 -8.80 0.45
N ASP A 40 -5.45 -10.00 0.55
CA ASP A 40 -6.72 -10.21 1.25
C ASP A 40 -6.63 -9.81 2.73
N SER A 41 -5.52 -10.17 3.40
CA SER A 41 -5.28 -9.82 4.80
C SER A 41 -5.07 -8.32 5.01
N PHE A 42 -4.27 -7.67 4.14
CA PHE A 42 -4.05 -6.23 4.24
C PHE A 42 -5.34 -5.45 4.03
N LEU A 43 -6.09 -5.75 2.96
CA LEU A 43 -7.33 -5.06 2.67
C LEU A 43 -8.37 -5.26 3.78
N THR A 44 -8.51 -6.49 4.32
CA THR A 44 -9.42 -6.77 5.42
C THR A 44 -9.06 -5.96 6.67
N ASN A 45 -7.77 -5.93 7.03
CA ASN A 45 -7.31 -5.21 8.21
C ASN A 45 -7.51 -3.69 8.08
N TYR A 46 -7.15 -3.11 6.93
CA TYR A 46 -7.28 -1.66 6.73
C TYR A 46 -8.72 -1.21 6.55
N ASP A 47 -9.61 -2.06 6.01
CA ASP A 47 -11.05 -1.82 5.99
C ASP A 47 -11.61 -1.71 7.42
N ILE A 48 -11.24 -2.64 8.31
CA ILE A 48 -11.64 -2.61 9.72
C ILE A 48 -11.09 -1.35 10.41
N LEU A 49 -9.81 -1.02 10.19
CA LEU A 49 -9.20 0.18 10.76
C LEU A 49 -9.88 1.46 10.26
N ALA A 50 -10.19 1.54 8.97
CA ALA A 50 -10.89 2.67 8.37
C ALA A 50 -12.30 2.84 8.98
N GLN A 51 -13.05 1.75 9.11
CA GLN A 51 -14.38 1.75 9.74
C GLN A 51 -14.33 2.27 11.18
N ASN A 52 -13.35 1.83 11.97
CA ASN A 52 -13.17 2.28 13.36
C ASN A 52 -12.92 3.79 13.47
N HIS A 53 -12.46 4.43 12.39
CA HIS A 53 -12.21 5.86 12.32
C HIS A 53 -13.24 6.64 11.48
N ASN A 54 -14.36 6.02 11.10
CA ASN A 54 -15.38 6.60 10.23
C ASN A 54 -14.80 7.09 8.88
N ILE A 55 -13.92 6.29 8.28
CA ILE A 55 -13.34 6.50 6.96
C ILE A 55 -13.98 5.48 6.01
N SER A 56 -14.52 5.94 4.87
CA SER A 56 -15.00 5.03 3.82
C SER A 56 -13.83 4.30 3.19
N PHE A 57 -13.91 2.96 3.12
CA PHE A 57 -12.91 2.13 2.48
C PHE A 57 -13.54 1.33 1.35
N GLU A 58 -13.12 1.65 0.12
CA GLU A 58 -13.64 0.98 -1.08
C GLU A 58 -12.50 0.35 -1.87
N SER A 59 -12.76 -0.81 -2.47
CA SER A 59 -11.77 -1.48 -3.30
C SER A 59 -12.40 -2.06 -4.57
N ILE A 60 -11.67 -1.90 -5.68
CA ILE A 60 -11.95 -2.53 -6.97
C ILE A 60 -10.76 -3.44 -7.28
N LEU A 61 -11.02 -4.74 -7.30
CA LEU A 61 -9.99 -5.77 -7.42
C LEU A 61 -10.23 -6.63 -8.65
N ASN A 62 -9.33 -6.55 -9.61
CA ASN A 62 -9.30 -7.42 -10.78
C ASN A 62 -7.88 -7.95 -10.98
N VAL A 63 -7.47 -8.80 -10.05
CA VAL A 63 -6.12 -9.37 -10.01
C VAL A 63 -6.17 -10.88 -10.07
N THR A 64 -5.19 -11.45 -10.75
CA THR A 64 -4.97 -12.90 -10.79
C THR A 64 -3.71 -13.19 -9.96
N SER A 65 -3.83 -14.03 -8.94
CA SER A 65 -2.75 -14.31 -7.98
C SER A 65 -1.44 -14.75 -8.66
N ASN A 66 -1.54 -15.47 -9.77
CA ASN A 66 -0.40 -15.96 -10.55
C ASN A 66 0.30 -14.88 -11.39
N ASP A 67 -0.32 -13.71 -11.53
CA ASP A 67 0.18 -12.60 -12.35
C ASP A 67 0.63 -11.41 -11.49
N ILE A 68 0.90 -11.63 -10.20
CA ILE A 68 1.46 -10.63 -9.31
C ILE A 68 2.99 -10.74 -9.34
N PRO A 69 3.72 -9.72 -9.82
CA PRO A 69 5.18 -9.79 -9.99
C PRO A 69 5.96 -9.54 -8.69
N LEU A 70 5.27 -9.19 -7.62
CA LEU A 70 5.83 -8.95 -6.29
C LEU A 70 5.68 -10.23 -5.44
N ASN A 71 6.70 -10.59 -4.70
CA ASN A 71 6.59 -11.65 -3.70
C ASN A 71 5.84 -11.15 -2.45
N ASN A 72 5.50 -12.07 -1.55
CA ASN A 72 4.71 -11.73 -0.35
C ASN A 72 5.36 -10.68 0.55
N TYR A 73 6.70 -10.70 0.66
CA TYR A 73 7.45 -9.73 1.45
C TYR A 73 7.40 -8.33 0.79
N GLU A 74 7.65 -8.26 -0.50
CA GLU A 74 7.56 -7.02 -1.28
C GLU A 74 6.15 -6.43 -1.25
N LEU A 75 5.12 -7.29 -1.42
CA LEU A 75 3.71 -6.88 -1.30
C LEU A 75 3.40 -6.31 0.09
N SER A 76 3.88 -6.95 1.15
CA SER A 76 3.65 -6.47 2.52
C SER A 76 4.27 -5.09 2.74
N ILE A 77 5.47 -4.83 2.22
CA ILE A 77 6.10 -3.52 2.30
C ILE A 77 5.32 -2.48 1.49
N VAL A 78 4.97 -2.81 0.25
CA VAL A 78 4.24 -1.89 -0.63
C VAL A 78 2.88 -1.54 -0.04
N LEU A 79 2.06 -2.54 0.27
CA LEU A 79 0.71 -2.31 0.79
C LEU A 79 0.72 -1.65 2.16
N GLY A 80 1.60 -2.09 3.07
CA GLY A 80 1.73 -1.50 4.39
C GLY A 80 2.05 0.00 4.32
N ASN A 81 3.10 0.37 3.58
CA ASN A 81 3.48 1.79 3.48
C ASN A 81 2.40 2.66 2.81
N LEU A 82 1.78 2.17 1.74
CA LEU A 82 0.76 2.95 1.03
C LEU A 82 -0.53 3.10 1.84
N LEU A 83 -1.00 2.03 2.46
CA LEU A 83 -2.24 2.04 3.24
C LEU A 83 -2.06 2.75 4.60
N ASP A 84 -0.89 2.62 5.26
CA ASP A 84 -0.57 3.39 6.47
C ASP A 84 -0.57 4.89 6.18
N ASN A 85 0.07 5.32 5.09
CA ASN A 85 0.09 6.72 4.68
C ASN A 85 -1.33 7.24 4.42
N SER A 86 -2.16 6.46 3.72
CA SER A 86 -3.55 6.83 3.41
C SER A 86 -4.41 6.92 4.66
N LEU A 87 -4.31 5.93 5.56
CA LEU A 87 -5.06 5.91 6.81
C LEU A 87 -4.67 7.09 7.70
N HIS A 88 -3.36 7.35 7.87
CA HIS A 88 -2.86 8.47 8.65
C HIS A 88 -3.32 9.82 8.08
N ALA A 89 -3.26 10.00 6.77
CA ALA A 89 -3.73 11.23 6.13
C ALA A 89 -5.23 11.48 6.38
N CYS A 90 -6.05 10.43 6.30
CA CYS A 90 -7.48 10.51 6.61
C CYS A 90 -7.77 10.76 8.11
N GLN A 91 -6.97 10.19 9.01
CA GLN A 91 -7.16 10.38 10.46
C GLN A 91 -6.82 11.80 10.92
N THR A 92 -5.87 12.45 10.29
CA THR A 92 -5.39 13.78 10.68
C THR A 92 -6.25 14.93 10.14
N GLN A 93 -7.21 14.65 9.25
CA GLN A 93 -8.08 15.69 8.71
C GLN A 93 -9.38 15.84 9.51
N THR A 94 -9.94 17.06 9.45
CA THR A 94 -11.21 17.40 10.08
C THR A 94 -12.39 17.44 9.10
N ALA A 95 -12.16 17.16 7.83
CA ALA A 95 -13.20 17.14 6.81
C ALA A 95 -14.27 16.08 7.11
N PRO A 96 -15.57 16.38 6.82
CA PRO A 96 -16.65 15.45 7.10
C PRO A 96 -16.61 14.19 6.22
N ILE A 97 -16.03 14.29 5.03
CA ILE A 97 -15.91 13.18 4.07
C ILE A 97 -14.47 12.72 4.06
N ARG A 98 -14.26 11.45 4.47
CA ARG A 98 -12.95 10.80 4.48
C ARG A 98 -13.06 9.46 3.81
N TYR A 99 -12.18 9.21 2.83
CA TYR A 99 -12.20 7.96 2.10
C TYR A 99 -10.79 7.48 1.72
N ILE A 100 -10.69 6.17 1.52
CA ILE A 100 -9.56 5.49 0.92
C ILE A 100 -10.13 4.59 -0.18
N HIS A 101 -9.72 4.80 -1.42
CA HIS A 101 -10.06 3.96 -2.55
C HIS A 101 -8.83 3.18 -3.02
N VAL A 102 -8.97 1.87 -3.13
CA VAL A 102 -7.93 0.95 -3.57
C VAL A 102 -8.34 0.30 -4.88
N HIS A 103 -7.58 0.51 -5.92
CA HIS A 103 -7.80 -0.15 -7.21
C HIS A 103 -6.58 -0.99 -7.57
N MET A 104 -6.76 -2.30 -7.67
CA MET A 104 -5.72 -3.24 -8.09
C MET A 104 -6.17 -4.01 -9.31
N VAL A 105 -5.35 -4.01 -10.36
CA VAL A 105 -5.69 -4.66 -11.61
C VAL A 105 -4.47 -5.32 -12.26
N THR A 106 -4.70 -6.50 -12.83
CA THR A 106 -3.78 -7.13 -13.78
C THR A 106 -4.25 -6.77 -15.18
N SER A 107 -3.50 -5.91 -15.89
CA SER A 107 -3.89 -5.44 -17.21
C SER A 107 -3.62 -6.50 -18.28
N SER A 108 -4.39 -6.43 -19.40
CA SER A 108 -4.15 -7.25 -20.60
C SER A 108 -2.76 -7.03 -21.22
N GLN A 109 -2.13 -5.89 -20.95
CA GLN A 109 -0.77 -5.55 -21.36
C GLN A 109 0.32 -6.13 -20.45
N LYS A 110 -0.05 -7.05 -19.56
CA LYS A 110 0.87 -7.72 -18.62
C LYS A 110 1.52 -6.76 -17.64
N HIS A 111 0.74 -5.89 -17.05
CA HIS A 111 1.14 -5.05 -15.94
C HIS A 111 0.26 -5.31 -14.71
N PHE A 112 0.86 -5.37 -13.56
CA PHE A 112 0.19 -5.29 -12.27
C PHE A 112 0.17 -3.83 -11.83
N ILE A 113 -1.01 -3.30 -11.58
CA ILE A 113 -1.22 -1.89 -11.28
C ILE A 113 -1.89 -1.79 -9.91
N ILE A 114 -1.37 -0.94 -9.05
CA ILE A 114 -2.01 -0.51 -7.81
C ILE A 114 -2.22 1.00 -7.89
N ASN A 115 -3.45 1.44 -7.66
CA ASN A 115 -3.81 2.83 -7.49
C ASN A 115 -4.50 2.98 -6.13
N ILE A 116 -3.96 3.87 -5.29
CA ILE A 116 -4.57 4.20 -4.00
C ILE A 116 -4.81 5.70 -3.97
N THR A 117 -6.06 6.08 -3.69
CA THR A 117 -6.49 7.46 -3.57
C THR A 117 -7.07 7.66 -2.17
N ASN A 118 -6.66 8.71 -1.49
CA ASN A 118 -7.21 9.07 -0.19
C ASN A 118 -7.41 10.57 -0.04
N THR A 119 -8.35 10.95 0.82
CA THR A 119 -8.52 12.33 1.26
C THR A 119 -7.43 12.72 2.25
N LYS A 120 -7.08 14.00 2.27
CA LYS A 120 -6.13 14.60 3.21
C LYS A 120 -6.47 16.05 3.51
N THR A 121 -5.87 16.63 4.54
CA THR A 121 -5.96 18.08 4.77
C THR A 121 -5.16 18.83 3.70
N PRO A 122 -5.76 19.81 3.00
CA PRO A 122 -5.03 20.64 2.05
C PRO A 122 -3.89 21.39 2.75
N VAL A 123 -2.70 21.36 2.17
CA VAL A 123 -1.59 22.18 2.65
C VAL A 123 -1.69 23.55 1.98
N LEU A 124 -2.03 24.57 2.76
CA LEU A 124 -2.13 25.97 2.32
C LEU A 124 -0.73 26.60 2.15
N SER A 125 0.15 26.03 1.39
CA SER A 125 1.44 26.65 1.10
C SER A 125 1.67 26.81 -0.40
N HIS A 126 1.80 28.04 -0.84
CA HIS A 126 2.09 28.44 -2.23
C HIS A 126 3.56 28.21 -2.66
N THR A 127 4.23 27.22 -2.12
CA THR A 127 5.56 26.83 -2.60
C THR A 127 5.50 25.43 -3.17
N VAL A 128 5.10 25.36 -4.43
CA VAL A 128 5.26 24.15 -5.24
C VAL A 128 6.75 23.99 -5.54
N SER A 129 7.46 23.23 -4.71
CA SER A 129 8.70 22.60 -5.13
C SER A 129 8.40 21.15 -5.44
N PRO A 130 8.61 20.69 -6.66
CA PRO A 130 8.54 19.27 -6.93
C PRO A 130 9.68 18.62 -6.12
N VAL A 131 9.38 17.59 -5.35
CA VAL A 131 10.36 16.62 -4.83
C VAL A 131 10.74 16.68 -3.35
N ASN A 132 10.41 17.68 -2.54
CA ASN A 132 10.76 17.59 -1.12
C ASN A 132 9.54 17.88 -0.23
N TYR A 133 8.94 16.83 0.34
CA TYR A 133 8.10 16.94 1.52
C TYR A 133 8.97 16.76 2.79
N PRO A 134 9.58 17.84 3.35
CA PRO A 134 10.49 17.72 4.48
C PRO A 134 9.79 17.46 5.81
N ASN A 135 8.45 17.44 5.85
CA ASN A 135 7.68 17.33 7.10
C ASN A 135 6.77 16.09 7.21
N LEU A 136 6.85 15.14 6.31
CA LEU A 136 6.33 13.81 6.58
C LEU A 136 7.32 13.12 7.52
N SER A 137 7.02 13.08 8.80
CA SER A 137 7.80 12.40 9.84
C SER A 137 7.96 10.88 9.62
N HIS A 138 7.66 10.41 8.42
CA HIS A 138 7.72 9.03 7.91
C HIS A 138 8.51 8.91 6.60
N GLY A 139 9.60 9.66 6.46
CA GLY A 139 10.38 9.86 5.22
C GLY A 139 10.94 8.65 4.46
N TYR A 140 10.69 7.42 4.86
CA TYR A 140 11.25 6.23 4.20
C TYR A 140 10.21 5.29 3.57
N GLY A 141 8.92 5.48 3.85
CA GLY A 141 7.89 4.56 3.37
C GLY A 141 7.76 4.55 1.85
N LEU A 142 7.55 5.71 1.24
CA LEU A 142 7.44 5.83 -0.22
C LEU A 142 8.77 5.54 -0.93
N GLU A 143 9.89 5.84 -0.31
CA GLU A 143 11.21 5.51 -0.84
C GLU A 143 11.46 4.00 -0.87
N ASN A 144 11.02 3.27 0.16
CA ASN A 144 11.07 1.81 0.17
C ASN A 144 10.17 1.21 -0.93
N VAL A 145 8.97 1.77 -1.12
CA VAL A 145 8.07 1.36 -2.20
C VAL A 145 8.72 1.62 -3.56
N ARG A 146 9.29 2.82 -3.77
CA ARG A 146 9.97 3.18 -5.01
C ARG A 146 11.06 2.18 -5.33
N ARG A 147 11.94 1.88 -4.38
CA ARG A 147 13.04 0.93 -4.59
C ARG A 147 12.56 -0.45 -5.02
N ILE A 148 11.50 -0.96 -4.37
CA ILE A 148 10.90 -2.25 -4.77
C ILE A 148 10.36 -2.20 -6.19
N VAL A 149 9.67 -1.11 -6.54
CA VAL A 149 9.08 -0.93 -7.87
C VAL A 149 10.18 -0.80 -8.94
N ASP A 150 11.23 -0.03 -8.68
CA ASP A 150 12.38 0.15 -9.58
C ASP A 150 13.14 -1.17 -9.79
N ASP A 151 13.35 -1.96 -8.74
CA ASP A 151 13.99 -3.30 -8.80
C ASP A 151 13.18 -4.27 -9.70
N LYS A 152 11.90 -4.04 -9.87
CA LYS A 152 11.01 -4.79 -10.77
C LYS A 152 10.83 -4.13 -12.15
N HIS A 153 11.60 -3.11 -12.47
CA HIS A 153 11.47 -2.33 -13.71
C HIS A 153 10.07 -1.70 -13.87
N GLY A 154 9.45 -1.39 -12.75
CA GLY A 154 8.16 -0.72 -12.69
C GLY A 154 8.28 0.80 -12.65
N THR A 155 7.15 1.44 -12.47
CA THR A 155 7.05 2.89 -12.29
C THR A 155 6.13 3.20 -11.11
N ILE A 156 6.45 4.24 -10.36
CA ILE A 156 5.59 4.78 -9.32
C ILE A 156 5.46 6.28 -9.51
N HIS A 157 4.24 6.76 -9.42
CA HIS A 157 3.89 8.17 -9.52
C HIS A 157 2.91 8.55 -8.42
N TRP A 158 2.98 9.79 -7.92
CA TRP A 158 2.03 10.34 -6.97
C TRP A 158 1.66 11.76 -7.33
N GLU A 159 0.42 12.11 -7.07
CA GLU A 159 -0.18 13.40 -7.32
C GLU A 159 -0.82 13.93 -6.04
N ASP A 160 -0.59 15.22 -5.77
CA ASP A 160 -1.23 15.95 -4.68
C ASP A 160 -2.22 16.96 -5.29
N GLU A 161 -3.51 16.64 -5.17
CA GLU A 161 -4.59 17.48 -5.71
C GLU A 161 -5.21 18.41 -4.64
N GLY A 162 -4.47 18.70 -3.58
CA GLY A 162 -4.90 19.56 -2.49
C GLY A 162 -5.59 18.77 -1.38
N ASP A 163 -6.84 18.42 -1.51
CA ASP A 163 -7.61 17.64 -0.54
C ASP A 163 -7.54 16.12 -0.80
N THR A 164 -6.89 15.72 -1.86
CA THR A 164 -6.76 14.33 -2.29
C THR A 164 -5.30 14.00 -2.61
N PHE A 165 -4.87 12.81 -2.25
CA PHE A 165 -3.56 12.27 -2.60
C PHE A 165 -3.73 10.96 -3.37
N ILE A 166 -3.01 10.84 -4.48
CA ILE A 166 -3.12 9.70 -5.38
C ILE A 166 -1.74 9.08 -5.53
N VAL A 167 -1.63 7.77 -5.34
CA VAL A 167 -0.42 7.00 -5.67
C VAL A 167 -0.79 5.95 -6.71
N LYS A 168 -0.04 5.94 -7.80
CA LYS A 168 -0.14 4.95 -8.88
C LYS A 168 1.18 4.23 -9.02
N LEU A 169 1.19 2.92 -8.95
CA LEU A 169 2.34 2.12 -9.30
C LEU A 169 1.97 1.09 -10.36
N MET A 170 2.93 0.78 -11.21
CA MET A 170 2.80 -0.20 -12.28
C MET A 170 4.06 -1.06 -12.33
N VAL A 171 3.89 -2.38 -12.27
CA VAL A 171 5.00 -3.33 -12.34
C VAL A 171 4.75 -4.31 -13.50
N PRO A 172 5.71 -4.49 -14.43
CA PRO A 172 5.55 -5.43 -15.54
C PRO A 172 5.52 -6.87 -15.05
N ILE A 173 4.65 -7.68 -15.65
CA ILE A 173 4.54 -9.12 -15.38
C ILE A 173 5.44 -9.85 -16.39
N ILE A 174 6.64 -10.19 -15.94
CA ILE A 174 7.61 -10.94 -16.73
C ILE A 174 7.37 -12.43 -16.48
N LYS A 175 6.70 -13.13 -17.42
CA LYS A 175 6.61 -14.59 -17.34
C LYS A 175 7.99 -15.19 -17.66
N LYS A 176 8.60 -15.88 -16.70
CA LYS A 176 9.80 -16.67 -16.98
C LYS A 176 9.42 -17.69 -18.08
N LYS A 177 10.07 -17.62 -19.23
CA LYS A 177 9.98 -18.70 -20.22
C LYS A 177 10.47 -19.96 -19.50
N ASN A 178 9.59 -20.96 -19.38
CA ASN A 178 10.00 -22.28 -18.91
C ASN A 178 11.10 -22.77 -19.87
N GLY A 179 12.35 -22.71 -19.43
CA GLY A 179 13.46 -23.29 -20.16
C GLY A 179 13.30 -24.80 -20.13
N HIS A 180 12.89 -25.37 -21.25
CA HIS A 180 13.17 -26.76 -21.53
C HIS A 180 14.69 -26.85 -21.68
N TYR A 181 15.38 -27.39 -20.70
CA TYR A 181 16.68 -27.98 -20.91
C TYR A 181 16.41 -29.31 -21.62
N MET A 182 16.74 -29.39 -22.90
CA MET A 182 17.02 -30.65 -23.57
C MET A 182 18.42 -31.11 -23.15
#